data_6c75ea85809a14d73f1722a26bc56549
#
_entry.id   6c75ea85809a14d73f1722a26bc56549
#
_cell.length_a   1.000
_cell.length_b   1.000
_cell.length_c   1.000
_cell.angle_alpha   90.00
_cell.angle_beta   90.00
_cell.angle_gamma   90.00
#
_symmetry.space_group_name_H-M   'P 1'
#
loop_
_entity.id
_entity.type
_entity.pdbx_description
1 polymer ?
#
loop_
_entity_poly.entity_id
_entity_poly.type
_entity_poly.pdbx_seq_one_letter_code
_entity_poly.pdbx_strand_id
1 'polypeptide(L)'
;MKKIYLCHDFSGIYDNVKLITDYIKVLISYDKNVSYISPVHLFGILYDKVDSSLYSEYCISLLKDCDMMIVFGEKSKTDECEYQINYCKKHNIPIIEYVDYCKNTLKNLQ
;
A
#
# COMPACT_ATOMS: atom_id res chain seq x y z
N MET A 1 16.52 6.01 -0.53
CA MET A 1 15.20 6.26 -1.13
C MET A 1 14.12 5.88 -0.13
N LYS A 2 13.16 6.77 0.09
CA LYS A 2 12.03 6.53 0.99
C LYS A 2 11.14 5.42 0.44
N LYS A 3 10.65 4.55 1.32
CA LYS A 3 9.77 3.45 0.96
C LYS A 3 8.37 3.70 1.51
N ILE A 4 7.37 3.69 0.63
CA ILE A 4 5.97 3.90 1.00
C ILE A 4 5.15 2.66 0.60
N TYR A 5 4.48 2.07 1.58
CA TYR A 5 3.66 0.88 1.42
C TYR A 5 2.27 1.27 0.94
N LEU A 6 1.78 0.58 -0.09
CA LEU A 6 0.45 0.83 -0.64
C LEU A 6 -0.53 -0.21 -0.11
N CYS A 7 -1.41 0.21 0.80
CA CYS A 7 -2.40 -0.67 1.43
C CYS A 7 -3.71 -0.59 0.67
N HIS A 8 -3.91 -1.49 -0.27
CA HIS A 8 -5.09 -1.53 -1.15
C HIS A 8 -5.64 -2.95 -1.19
N ASP A 9 -6.96 -3.07 -1.29
CA ASP A 9 -7.61 -4.37 -1.41
C ASP A 9 -7.14 -5.13 -2.65
N PHE A 10 -6.94 -6.43 -2.51
CA PHE A 10 -6.81 -7.34 -3.63
C PHE A 10 -8.00 -8.31 -3.69
N SER A 11 -8.23 -9.09 -2.64
CA SER A 11 -9.34 -10.07 -2.52
C SER A 11 -9.43 -11.02 -3.71
N GLY A 12 -8.29 -11.31 -4.36
CA GLY A 12 -8.27 -12.16 -5.54
C GLY A 12 -8.86 -11.53 -6.81
N ILE A 13 -9.15 -10.24 -6.79
CA ILE A 13 -9.77 -9.51 -7.91
C ILE A 13 -8.69 -8.82 -8.72
N TYR A 14 -8.42 -9.33 -9.92
CA TYR A 14 -7.32 -8.81 -10.75
C TYR A 14 -7.54 -7.38 -11.24
N ASP A 15 -8.78 -6.89 -11.29
CA ASP A 15 -9.05 -5.48 -11.59
C ASP A 15 -8.42 -4.55 -10.53
N ASN A 16 -8.25 -5.03 -9.30
CA ASN A 16 -7.55 -4.25 -8.27
C ASN A 16 -6.06 -4.09 -8.57
N VAL A 17 -5.43 -5.05 -9.23
CA VAL A 17 -4.03 -4.92 -9.67
C VAL A 17 -3.90 -3.78 -10.67
N LYS A 18 -4.85 -3.67 -11.60
CA LYS A 18 -4.86 -2.58 -12.57
C LYS A 18 -5.07 -1.22 -11.89
N LEU A 19 -5.99 -1.15 -10.93
CA LEU A 19 -6.23 0.08 -10.18
C LEU A 19 -4.96 0.54 -9.46
N ILE A 20 -4.29 -0.38 -8.77
CA ILE A 20 -3.06 -0.06 -8.05
C ILE A 20 -1.96 0.37 -9.02
N THR A 21 -1.86 -0.29 -10.16
CA THR A 21 -0.90 0.09 -11.21
C THR A 21 -1.12 1.52 -11.66
N ASP A 22 -2.38 1.92 -11.87
CA ASP A 22 -2.72 3.29 -12.27
C ASP A 22 -2.37 4.28 -11.16
N TYR A 23 -2.63 3.95 -9.89
CA TYR A 23 -2.22 4.78 -8.76
C TYR A 23 -0.71 4.96 -8.71
N ILE A 24 0.05 3.89 -8.92
CA ILE A 24 1.53 3.96 -8.91
C ILE A 24 2.03 4.91 -9.99
N LYS A 25 1.44 4.86 -11.18
CA LYS A 25 1.81 5.77 -12.28
C LYS A 25 1.60 7.22 -11.88
N VAL A 26 0.48 7.53 -11.23
CA VAL A 26 0.20 8.88 -10.74
C VAL A 26 1.20 9.28 -9.66
N LEU A 27 1.45 8.40 -8.68
CA LEU A 27 2.36 8.67 -7.57
C LEU A 27 3.79 8.96 -8.07
N ILE A 28 4.29 8.17 -9.02
CA ILE A 28 5.62 8.38 -9.60
C ILE A 28 5.69 9.72 -10.32
N SER A 29 4.60 10.17 -10.93
CA SER A 29 4.59 11.47 -11.60
C SER A 29 4.75 12.64 -10.62
N TYR A 30 4.33 12.45 -9.36
CA TYR A 30 4.48 13.46 -8.31
C TYR A 30 5.86 13.40 -7.64
N ASP A 31 6.37 12.20 -7.38
CA ASP A 31 7.66 12.03 -6.70
C ASP A 31 8.36 10.76 -7.17
N LYS A 32 9.44 10.94 -7.93
CA LYS A 32 10.26 9.84 -8.46
C LYS A 32 11.23 9.28 -7.43
N ASN A 33 11.47 9.99 -6.34
CA ASN A 33 12.48 9.62 -5.35
C ASN A 33 11.91 8.76 -4.23
N VAL A 34 10.76 8.14 -4.48
CA VAL A 34 10.07 7.25 -3.55
C VAL A 34 9.96 5.87 -4.20
N SER A 35 10.23 4.83 -3.41
CA SER A 35 9.94 3.46 -3.80
C SER A 35 8.55 3.11 -3.29
N TYR A 36 7.58 2.99 -4.19
CA TYR A 36 6.22 2.62 -3.83
C TYR A 36 6.11 1.10 -3.80
N ILE A 37 5.83 0.55 -2.62
CA ILE A 37 5.83 -0.89 -2.37
C ILE A 37 4.40 -1.42 -2.47
N SER A 38 4.14 -2.25 -3.46
CA SER A 38 2.82 -2.86 -3.68
C SER A 38 2.88 -4.36 -3.35
N PRO A 39 2.35 -4.78 -2.20
CA PRO A 39 2.30 -6.20 -1.88
C PRO A 39 1.43 -6.99 -2.84
N VAL A 40 0.39 -6.35 -3.40
CA VAL A 40 -0.50 -7.00 -4.37
C VAL A 40 0.26 -7.40 -5.62
N HIS A 41 1.15 -6.55 -6.13
CA HIS A 41 1.96 -6.87 -7.30
C HIS A 41 2.99 -7.97 -7.01
N LEU A 42 3.54 -7.97 -5.81
CA LEU A 42 4.59 -8.91 -5.44
C LEU A 42 4.03 -10.27 -5.03
N PHE A 43 2.98 -10.28 -4.23
CA PHE A 43 2.44 -11.50 -3.62
C PHE A 43 1.06 -11.92 -4.13
N GLY A 44 0.42 -11.12 -4.99
CA GLY A 44 -0.94 -11.43 -5.47
C GLY A 44 -1.05 -12.79 -6.12
N ILE A 45 0.00 -13.24 -6.82
CA ILE A 45 0.03 -14.56 -7.45
C ILE A 45 -0.08 -15.69 -6.42
N LEU A 46 0.30 -15.43 -5.16
CA LEU A 46 0.24 -16.42 -4.07
C LEU A 46 -1.07 -16.40 -3.32
N TYR A 47 -1.98 -15.46 -3.64
CA TYR A 47 -3.19 -15.22 -2.85
C TYR A 47 -4.01 -16.49 -2.62
N ASP A 48 -4.20 -17.31 -3.67
CA ASP A 48 -4.94 -18.57 -3.60
C ASP A 48 -4.04 -19.79 -3.38
N LYS A 49 -2.74 -19.60 -3.23
CA LYS A 49 -1.76 -20.70 -3.13
C LYS A 49 -1.30 -20.96 -1.71
N VAL A 50 -1.46 -19.98 -0.82
CA VAL A 50 -1.09 -20.08 0.59
C VAL A 50 -2.29 -19.68 1.44
N ASP A 51 -2.28 -20.05 2.73
CA ASP A 51 -3.38 -19.62 3.60
C ASP A 51 -3.29 -18.10 3.89
N SER A 52 -4.41 -17.53 4.33
CA SER A 52 -4.53 -16.08 4.52
C SER A 52 -3.57 -15.56 5.58
N SER A 53 -3.27 -16.33 6.61
CA SER A 53 -2.34 -15.90 7.66
C SER A 53 -0.91 -15.80 7.13
N LEU A 54 -0.49 -16.73 6.29
CA LEU A 54 0.83 -16.69 5.67
C LEU A 54 0.94 -15.53 4.69
N TYR A 55 -0.11 -15.29 3.89
CA TYR A 55 -0.16 -14.14 3.00
C TYR A 55 0.00 -12.83 3.78
N SER A 56 -0.71 -12.70 4.91
CA SER A 56 -0.59 -11.53 5.78
C SER A 56 0.82 -11.37 6.33
N GLU A 57 1.48 -12.46 6.70
CA GLU A 57 2.87 -12.40 7.17
C GLU A 57 3.83 -11.89 6.10
N TYR A 58 3.64 -12.31 4.84
CA TYR A 58 4.43 -11.80 3.72
C TYR A 58 4.24 -10.28 3.58
N CYS A 59 3.00 -9.81 3.65
CA CYS A 59 2.71 -8.38 3.57
C CYS A 59 3.38 -7.60 4.71
N ILE A 60 3.28 -8.10 5.93
CA ILE A 60 3.92 -7.47 7.10
C ILE A 60 5.45 -7.45 6.95
N SER A 61 6.03 -8.49 6.36
CA SER A 61 7.49 -8.53 6.17
C SER A 61 7.99 -7.41 5.26
N LEU A 62 7.16 -6.96 4.31
CA LEU A 62 7.48 -5.78 3.51
C LEU A 62 7.21 -4.49 4.27
N LEU A 63 6.06 -4.43 4.95
CA LEU A 63 5.57 -3.23 5.62
C LEU A 63 6.52 -2.76 6.72
N LYS A 64 7.09 -3.69 7.47
CA LYS A 64 7.96 -3.35 8.62
C LYS A 64 9.18 -2.52 8.24
N ASP A 65 9.61 -2.57 6.99
CA ASP A 65 10.77 -1.82 6.50
C ASP A 65 10.37 -0.55 5.75
N CYS A 66 9.09 -0.21 5.74
CA CYS A 66 8.60 0.98 5.06
C CYS A 66 8.55 2.19 5.99
N ASP A 67 8.70 3.38 5.41
CA ASP A 67 8.71 4.64 6.14
C ASP A 67 7.31 5.17 6.42
N MET A 68 6.34 4.81 5.60
CA MET A 68 4.93 5.18 5.81
C MET A 68 4.03 4.30 4.95
N MET A 69 2.72 4.44 5.18
CA MET A 69 1.68 3.73 4.43
C MET A 69 0.72 4.72 3.79
N ILE A 70 0.34 4.46 2.54
CA ILE A 70 -0.78 5.14 1.87
C ILE A 70 -1.98 4.19 1.87
N VAL A 71 -3.14 4.72 2.28
CA VAL A 71 -4.43 4.01 2.22
C VAL A 71 -5.33 4.65 1.16
N PHE A 72 -6.29 3.90 0.65
CA PHE A 72 -7.09 4.27 -0.52
C PHE A 72 -8.59 4.25 -0.21
N GLY A 73 -9.00 4.93 0.86
CA GLY A 73 -10.41 5.07 1.24
C GLY A 73 -11.10 3.72 1.39
N GLU A 74 -12.23 3.54 0.72
CA GLU A 74 -13.01 2.30 0.80
C GLU A 74 -12.23 1.06 0.34
N LYS A 75 -11.27 1.22 -0.57
CA LYS A 75 -10.44 0.13 -1.06
C LYS A 75 -9.42 -0.37 -0.03
N SER A 76 -9.31 0.29 1.11
CA SER A 76 -8.46 -0.15 2.23
C SER A 76 -9.29 -0.64 3.43
N LYS A 77 -10.60 -0.86 3.27
CA LYS A 77 -11.51 -1.29 4.35
C LYS A 77 -11.82 -2.78 4.30
N THR A 78 -10.82 -3.60 4.06
CA THR A 78 -10.92 -5.05 4.16
C THR A 78 -10.24 -5.52 5.44
N ASP A 79 -10.55 -6.73 5.90
CA ASP A 79 -9.91 -7.32 7.07
C ASP A 79 -8.40 -7.39 6.91
N GLU A 80 -7.95 -7.72 5.71
CA GLU A 80 -6.52 -7.81 5.37
C GLU A 80 -5.84 -6.46 5.48
N CYS A 81 -6.43 -5.42 4.89
CA CYS A 81 -5.90 -4.06 5.00
C CYS A 81 -5.95 -3.57 6.44
N GLU A 82 -7.03 -3.88 7.16
CA GLU A 82 -7.19 -3.49 8.56
C GLU A 82 -6.07 -4.08 9.42
N TYR A 83 -5.69 -5.32 9.18
CA TYR A 83 -4.58 -5.98 9.88
C TYR A 83 -3.28 -5.20 9.66
N GLN A 84 -3.02 -4.78 8.44
CA GLN A 84 -1.82 -4.02 8.08
C GLN A 84 -1.84 -2.60 8.66
N ILE A 85 -3.02 -1.96 8.65
CA ILE A 85 -3.21 -0.63 9.25
C ILE A 85 -2.95 -0.69 10.76
N ASN A 86 -3.48 -1.72 11.43
CA ASN A 86 -3.26 -1.90 12.87
C ASN A 86 -1.80 -2.15 13.20
N TYR A 87 -1.07 -2.85 12.35
CA TYR A 87 0.37 -3.01 12.49
C TYR A 87 1.08 -1.65 12.48
N CYS A 88 0.74 -0.79 11.54
CA CYS A 88 1.32 0.55 11.47
C CYS A 88 1.04 1.36 12.73
N LYS A 89 -0.19 1.32 13.23
CA LYS A 89 -0.56 2.04 14.47
C LYS A 89 0.24 1.55 15.66
N LYS A 90 0.43 0.24 15.75
CA LYS A 90 1.18 -0.38 16.86
C LYS A 90 2.68 -0.03 16.80
N HIS A 91 3.23 0.13 15.62
CA HIS A 91 4.67 0.33 15.42
C HIS A 91 5.04 1.77 15.00
N ASN A 92 4.09 2.70 15.14
CA ASN A 92 4.31 4.12 14.86
C ASN A 92 4.76 4.41 13.42
N ILE A 93 4.25 3.64 12.46
CA ILE A 93 4.46 3.91 11.04
C ILE A 93 3.35 4.87 10.58
N PRO A 94 3.69 6.06 10.06
CA PRO A 94 2.67 7.04 9.65
C PRO A 94 1.77 6.50 8.54
N ILE A 95 0.48 6.84 8.62
CA ILE A 95 -0.53 6.47 7.63
C ILE A 95 -1.13 7.73 7.05
N ILE A 96 -1.27 7.79 5.73
CA ILE A 96 -1.88 8.93 5.05
C ILE A 96 -2.85 8.44 3.97
N GLU A 97 -3.96 9.14 3.79
CA GLU A 97 -4.87 8.89 2.67
C GLU A 97 -4.24 9.34 1.35
N TYR A 98 -4.52 8.60 0.30
CA TYR A 98 -3.98 8.87 -1.05
C TYR A 98 -4.23 10.32 -1.49
N VAL A 99 -5.46 10.81 -1.31
CA VAL A 99 -5.83 12.17 -1.71
C VAL A 99 -4.99 13.21 -0.96
N ASP A 100 -4.80 13.00 0.34
CA ASP A 100 -4.00 13.91 1.16
C ASP A 100 -2.52 13.85 0.79
N TYR A 101 -2.01 12.67 0.51
CA TYR A 101 -0.63 12.51 0.03
C TYR A 101 -0.40 13.31 -1.25
N CYS A 102 -1.29 13.20 -2.21
CA CYS A 102 -1.18 13.92 -3.48
C CYS A 102 -1.26 15.44 -3.28
N LYS A 103 -2.17 15.91 -2.43
CA LYS A 103 -2.30 17.34 -2.11
C LYS A 103 -1.03 17.88 -1.47
N ASN A 104 -0.48 17.14 -0.51
CA ASN A 104 0.74 17.56 0.19
C ASN A 104 1.93 17.60 -0.75
N THR A 105 2.05 16.63 -1.64
CA THR A 105 3.14 16.58 -2.61
C THR A 105 3.04 17.74 -3.60
N LEU A 106 1.84 18.08 -4.09
CA LEU A 106 1.63 19.23 -4.96
C LEU A 106 2.01 20.55 -4.28
N LYS A 107 1.67 20.72 -3.00
CA LYS A 107 2.04 21.89 -2.23
C LYS A 107 3.56 22.05 -2.17
N ASN A 108 4.28 20.95 -1.99
CA ASN A 108 5.75 20.99 -1.89
C ASN A 108 6.41 21.31 -3.22
N LEU A 109 5.73 21.13 -4.34
CA LEU A 109 6.24 21.47 -5.67
C LEU A 109 6.00 22.94 -6.05
N GLN A 110 5.16 23.64 -5.30
CA GLN A 110 4.89 25.07 -5.49
C GLN A 110 5.78 25.93 -4.60
#